data_bf519ddee77889c952ccecdd835501e8
#
_entry.id   bf519ddee77889c952ccecdd835501e8
#
_cell.length_a   1.000
_cell.length_b   1.000
_cell.length_c   1.000
_cell.angle_alpha   90.00
_cell.angle_beta   90.00
_cell.angle_gamma   90.00
#
_symmetry.space_group_name_H-M   'P 1'
#
loop_
_entity.id
_entity.type
_entity.pdbx_description
1 polymer ?
#
loop_
_entity_poly.entity_id
_entity_poly.type
_entity_poly.pdbx_seq_one_letter_code
_entity_poly.pdbx_strand_id
1 'polypeptide(L)'
;MKKGCILFAILIIFLQLGCTKSIRYTEAEIADFSPTTQDQIRKGQIAIGMTKEQVRYAWGSPDSMRFLPAFEGKARDEWTYSYIRALNVVTSKILFFYEGRLIYIK
;
A
#
# COMPACT_ATOMS: atom_id res chain seq x y z
N MET A 1 -1.39 32.41 33.11
CA MET A 1 -2.37 31.35 33.14
C MET A 1 -3.01 31.05 31.78
N LYS A 2 -3.44 32.06 31.02
CA LYS A 2 -3.97 31.86 29.67
C LYS A 2 -2.91 31.31 28.70
N LYS A 3 -1.63 31.66 28.89
CA LYS A 3 -0.52 31.18 28.05
C LYS A 3 -0.25 29.66 28.20
N GLY A 4 -0.46 29.08 29.39
CA GLY A 4 -0.28 27.67 29.65
C GLY A 4 -1.30 26.80 28.96
N CYS A 5 -2.56 27.26 28.84
CA CYS A 5 -3.61 26.52 28.15
C CYS A 5 -3.39 26.45 26.64
N ILE A 6 -2.85 27.50 26.03
CA ILE A 6 -2.55 27.55 24.59
C ILE A 6 -1.41 26.57 24.25
N LEU A 7 -0.34 26.57 25.06
CA LEU A 7 0.78 25.66 24.88
C LEU A 7 0.35 24.21 25.04
N PHE A 8 -0.53 23.92 25.98
CA PHE A 8 -1.05 22.57 26.19
C PHE A 8 -1.92 22.10 25.03
N ALA A 9 -2.76 23.00 24.48
CA ALA A 9 -3.58 22.67 23.29
C ALA A 9 -2.72 22.39 22.06
N ILE A 10 -1.65 23.14 21.84
CA ILE A 10 -0.71 22.92 20.75
C ILE A 10 -0.02 21.56 20.89
N LEU A 11 0.38 21.19 22.11
CA LEU A 11 1.01 19.89 22.37
C LEU A 11 0.08 18.72 22.05
N ILE A 12 -1.20 18.83 22.39
CA ILE A 12 -2.20 17.80 22.09
C ILE A 12 -2.38 17.63 20.59
N ILE A 13 -2.41 18.72 19.81
CA ILE A 13 -2.52 18.69 18.36
C ILE A 13 -1.32 17.96 17.75
N PHE A 14 -0.10 18.22 18.24
CA PHE A 14 1.10 17.51 17.78
C PHE A 14 1.05 16.02 18.06
N LEU A 15 0.56 15.62 19.23
CA LEU A 15 0.41 14.21 19.58
C LEU A 15 -0.59 13.50 18.67
N GLN A 16 -1.68 14.15 18.29
CA GLN A 16 -2.68 13.58 17.37
C GLN A 16 -2.10 13.37 15.97
N LEU A 17 -1.30 14.30 15.46
CA LEU A 17 -0.64 14.18 14.16
C LEU A 17 0.41 13.06 14.15
N GLY A 18 1.09 12.80 15.27
CA GLY A 18 2.07 11.73 15.40
C GLY A 18 1.48 10.34 15.37
N CYS A 19 0.17 10.18 15.58
CA CYS A 19 -0.52 8.89 15.57
C CYS A 19 -1.17 8.56 14.22
N THR A 20 -1.05 9.40 13.20
CA THR A 20 -1.66 9.19 11.90
C THR A 20 -0.86 8.15 11.11
N LYS A 21 -1.54 7.14 10.55
CA LYS A 21 -0.91 6.18 9.64
C LYS A 21 -0.34 6.92 8.43
N SER A 22 0.83 6.49 7.96
CA SER A 22 1.38 7.05 6.72
C SER A 22 0.45 6.72 5.57
N ILE A 23 0.06 7.76 4.82
CA ILE A 23 -0.81 7.63 3.66
C ILE A 23 0.08 7.44 2.44
N ARG A 24 -0.15 6.37 1.67
CA ARG A 24 0.63 6.02 0.47
C ARG A 24 0.08 6.66 -0.79
N TYR A 25 -1.02 7.39 -0.69
CA TYR A 25 -1.71 8.00 -1.81
C TYR A 25 -2.42 9.27 -1.35
N THR A 26 -2.75 10.12 -2.31
CA THR A 26 -3.68 11.23 -2.10
C THR A 26 -5.03 10.88 -2.72
N GLU A 27 -6.11 11.50 -2.25
CA GLU A 27 -7.44 11.29 -2.83
C GLU A 27 -7.47 11.69 -4.31
N ALA A 28 -6.69 12.70 -4.71
CA ALA A 28 -6.57 13.12 -6.11
C ALA A 28 -5.94 12.04 -6.98
N GLU A 29 -4.94 11.32 -6.47
CA GLU A 29 -4.25 10.26 -7.21
C GLU A 29 -5.15 9.06 -7.50
N ILE A 30 -6.10 8.75 -6.64
CA ILE A 30 -7.00 7.61 -6.82
C ILE A 30 -8.36 8.00 -7.39
N ALA A 31 -8.61 9.29 -7.62
CA ALA A 31 -9.91 9.82 -8.01
C ALA A 31 -10.46 9.23 -9.32
N ASP A 32 -9.57 8.88 -10.28
CA ASP A 32 -9.96 8.35 -11.58
C ASP A 32 -10.24 6.83 -11.57
N PHE A 33 -9.94 6.17 -10.49
CA PHE A 33 -10.21 4.73 -10.35
C PHE A 33 -11.69 4.49 -10.06
N SER A 34 -12.16 3.27 -10.31
CA SER A 34 -13.53 2.89 -9.96
C SER A 34 -13.77 3.04 -8.46
N PRO A 35 -15.03 3.30 -8.03
CA PRO A 35 -15.33 3.39 -6.59
C PRO A 35 -14.91 2.15 -5.80
N THR A 36 -15.04 0.96 -6.39
CA THR A 36 -14.60 -0.29 -5.76
C THR A 36 -13.10 -0.31 -5.53
N THR A 37 -12.31 0.09 -6.54
CA THR A 37 -10.85 0.15 -6.44
C THR A 37 -10.41 1.19 -5.42
N GLN A 38 -11.03 2.37 -5.42
CA GLN A 38 -10.75 3.41 -4.43
C GLN A 38 -10.97 2.89 -3.00
N ASP A 39 -12.09 2.20 -2.78
CA ASP A 39 -12.44 1.65 -1.48
C ASP A 39 -11.43 0.57 -1.03
N GLN A 40 -11.04 -0.31 -1.95
CA GLN A 40 -10.02 -1.33 -1.69
C GLN A 40 -8.69 -0.69 -1.28
N ILE A 41 -8.24 0.33 -2.00
CA ILE A 41 -7.00 1.05 -1.68
C ILE A 41 -7.08 1.68 -0.29
N ARG A 42 -8.18 2.34 0.04
CA ARG A 42 -8.37 2.96 1.36
C ARG A 42 -8.33 1.94 2.49
N LYS A 43 -8.82 0.74 2.24
CA LYS A 43 -8.82 -0.36 3.22
C LYS A 43 -7.52 -1.16 3.24
N GLY A 44 -6.56 -0.84 2.37
CA GLY A 44 -5.32 -1.60 2.26
C GLY A 44 -5.53 -3.00 1.69
N GLN A 45 -6.50 -3.17 0.82
CA GLN A 45 -6.83 -4.44 0.16
C GLN A 45 -6.39 -4.43 -1.28
N ILE A 46 -5.89 -5.57 -1.76
CA ILE A 46 -5.55 -5.76 -3.16
C ILE A 46 -6.51 -6.77 -3.80
N ALA A 47 -6.64 -6.68 -5.11
CA ALA A 47 -7.53 -7.56 -5.87
C ALA A 47 -6.91 -7.92 -7.21
N ILE A 48 -7.25 -9.10 -7.70
CA ILE A 48 -6.86 -9.54 -9.05
C ILE A 48 -7.36 -8.52 -10.08
N GLY A 49 -6.52 -8.18 -11.05
CA GLY A 49 -6.80 -7.16 -12.05
C GLY A 49 -6.25 -5.77 -11.73
N MET A 50 -5.81 -5.53 -10.50
CA MET A 50 -5.18 -4.26 -10.14
C MET A 50 -3.88 -4.04 -10.90
N THR A 51 -3.61 -2.78 -11.24
CA THR A 51 -2.32 -2.38 -11.79
C THR A 51 -1.26 -2.36 -10.69
N LYS A 52 0.02 -2.37 -11.08
CA LYS A 52 1.13 -2.21 -10.14
C LYS A 52 0.99 -0.94 -9.30
N GLU A 53 0.58 0.16 -9.92
CA GLU A 53 0.36 1.43 -9.24
C GLU A 53 -0.72 1.31 -8.17
N GLN A 54 -1.85 0.68 -8.49
CA GLN A 54 -2.94 0.47 -7.54
C GLN A 54 -2.51 -0.41 -6.36
N VAL A 55 -1.72 -1.45 -6.63
CA VAL A 55 -1.15 -2.29 -5.56
C VAL A 55 -0.22 -1.48 -4.65
N ARG A 56 0.61 -0.61 -5.22
CA ARG A 56 1.48 0.27 -4.44
C ARG A 56 0.69 1.24 -3.55
N TYR A 57 -0.41 1.77 -4.04
CA TYR A 57 -1.26 2.63 -3.23
C TYR A 57 -1.86 1.87 -2.05
N ALA A 58 -2.25 0.61 -2.27
CA ALA A 58 -2.84 -0.20 -1.21
C ALA A 58 -1.80 -0.74 -0.21
N TRP A 59 -0.67 -1.26 -0.70
CA TRP A 59 0.29 -2.00 0.11
C TRP A 59 1.67 -1.34 0.23
N GLY A 60 1.94 -0.31 -0.55
CA GLY A 60 3.26 0.32 -0.61
C GLY A 60 4.21 -0.43 -1.54
N SER A 61 5.48 -0.06 -1.49
CA SER A 61 6.50 -0.71 -2.31
C SER A 61 6.80 -2.11 -1.81
N PRO A 62 7.00 -3.08 -2.71
CA PRO A 62 7.36 -4.43 -2.30
C PRO A 62 8.79 -4.47 -1.73
N ASP A 63 9.08 -5.50 -0.95
CA ASP A 63 10.43 -5.72 -0.41
C ASP A 63 11.40 -6.18 -1.50
N SER A 64 10.90 -6.93 -2.48
CA SER A 64 11.68 -7.29 -3.66
C SER A 64 10.81 -7.38 -4.90
N MET A 65 11.44 -7.13 -6.04
CA MET A 65 10.83 -7.20 -7.37
C MET A 65 11.72 -8.02 -8.27
N ARG A 66 11.12 -8.89 -9.08
CA ARG A 66 11.85 -9.72 -10.02
C ARG A 66 11.12 -9.74 -11.37
N PHE A 67 11.87 -9.53 -12.44
CA PHE A 67 11.34 -9.70 -13.79
C PHE A 67 11.44 -11.18 -14.16
N LEU A 68 10.32 -11.77 -14.57
CA LEU A 68 10.27 -13.14 -15.05
C LEU A 68 10.42 -13.15 -16.57
N PRO A 69 10.82 -14.28 -17.18
CA PRO A 69 10.83 -14.39 -18.64
C PRO A 69 9.45 -14.07 -19.22
N ALA A 70 9.43 -13.33 -20.32
CA ALA A 70 8.18 -12.97 -20.99
C ALA A 70 7.42 -14.22 -21.42
N PHE A 71 6.09 -14.15 -21.37
CA PHE A 71 5.21 -15.20 -21.85
C PHE A 71 4.38 -14.65 -23.01
N GLU A 72 4.44 -15.31 -24.15
CA GLU A 72 3.77 -14.87 -25.38
C GLU A 72 4.07 -13.40 -25.73
N GLY A 73 5.32 -12.99 -25.54
CA GLY A 73 5.78 -11.63 -25.81
C GLY A 73 5.35 -10.58 -24.79
N LYS A 74 4.71 -10.99 -23.70
CA LYS A 74 4.16 -10.06 -22.70
C LYS A 74 4.94 -10.14 -21.40
N ALA A 75 5.17 -8.98 -20.78
CA ALA A 75 5.97 -8.85 -19.57
C ALA A 75 5.32 -9.54 -18.37
N ARG A 76 6.16 -10.21 -17.58
CA ARG A 76 5.75 -10.81 -16.29
C ARG A 76 6.65 -10.30 -15.19
N ASP A 77 6.05 -9.95 -14.07
CA ASP A 77 6.77 -9.47 -12.88
C ASP A 77 6.31 -10.21 -11.65
N GLU A 78 7.26 -10.36 -10.70
CA GLU A 78 6.98 -10.96 -9.40
C GLU A 78 7.37 -9.97 -8.31
N TRP A 79 6.43 -9.67 -7.41
CA TRP A 79 6.67 -8.81 -6.26
C TRP A 79 6.52 -9.61 -4.98
N THR A 80 7.46 -9.43 -4.06
CA THR A 80 7.43 -10.09 -2.76
C THR A 80 7.27 -9.05 -1.66
N TYR A 81 6.27 -9.26 -0.81
CA TYR A 81 6.05 -8.51 0.42
C TYR A 81 6.31 -9.43 1.59
N SER A 82 7.24 -9.03 2.46
CA SER A 82 7.58 -9.78 3.66
C SER A 82 7.16 -8.98 4.88
N TYR A 83 6.58 -9.63 5.85
CA TYR A 83 6.19 -8.99 7.09
C TYR A 83 6.42 -9.94 8.26
N ILE A 84 6.64 -9.35 9.43
CA ILE A 84 6.88 -10.11 10.66
C ILE A 84 5.55 -10.31 11.37
N ARG A 85 5.22 -11.56 11.61
CA ARG A 85 4.11 -11.95 12.49
C ARG A 85 4.59 -12.06 13.93
N ALA A 86 3.67 -12.37 14.85
CA ALA A 86 4.00 -12.61 16.24
C ALA A 86 5.12 -13.64 16.38
N LEU A 87 5.98 -13.49 17.39
CA LEU A 87 7.09 -14.41 17.70
C LEU A 87 8.16 -14.50 16.62
N ASN A 88 8.41 -13.40 15.93
CA ASN A 88 9.46 -13.28 14.88
C ASN A 88 9.27 -14.24 13.69
N VAL A 89 8.07 -14.72 13.45
CA VAL A 89 7.77 -15.51 12.26
C VAL A 89 7.62 -14.60 11.06
N VAL A 90 8.49 -14.76 10.05
CA VAL A 90 8.43 -14.03 8.80
C VAL A 90 7.44 -14.71 7.86
N THR A 91 6.49 -13.94 7.35
CA THR A 91 5.53 -14.39 6.35
C THR A 91 5.70 -13.57 5.10
N SER A 92 5.62 -14.20 3.94
CA SER A 92 5.73 -13.53 2.65
C SER A 92 4.47 -13.71 1.83
N LYS A 93 4.14 -12.67 1.07
CA LYS A 93 3.12 -12.72 0.01
C LYS A 93 3.82 -12.44 -1.31
N ILE A 94 3.55 -13.28 -2.29
CA ILE A 94 4.14 -13.16 -3.62
C ILE A 94 3.03 -12.83 -4.59
N LEU A 95 3.22 -11.73 -5.33
CA LEU A 95 2.27 -11.22 -6.30
C LEU A 95 2.85 -11.42 -7.70
N PHE A 96 2.05 -11.96 -8.61
CA PHE A 96 2.45 -12.17 -10.00
C PHE A 96 1.65 -11.22 -10.89
N PHE A 97 2.38 -10.46 -11.71
CA PHE A 97 1.80 -9.51 -12.66
C PHE A 97 2.04 -9.97 -14.08
N TYR A 98 1.04 -9.80 -14.92
CA TYR A 98 1.09 -10.05 -16.34
C TYR A 98 0.58 -8.83 -17.09
N GLU A 99 1.40 -8.28 -17.99
CA GLU A 99 1.12 -7.00 -18.65
C GLU A 99 0.77 -5.89 -17.67
N GLY A 100 1.44 -5.85 -16.52
CA GLY A 100 1.24 -4.83 -15.51
C GLY A 100 -0.02 -4.97 -14.66
N ARG A 101 -0.72 -6.10 -14.76
CA ARG A 101 -1.91 -6.37 -13.95
C ARG A 101 -1.71 -7.60 -13.07
N LEU A 102 -2.22 -7.50 -11.86
CA LEU A 102 -2.15 -8.59 -10.88
C LEU A 102 -3.01 -9.77 -11.34
N ILE A 103 -2.40 -10.94 -11.50
CA ILE A 103 -3.10 -12.16 -11.95
C ILE A 103 -3.13 -13.26 -10.89
N TYR A 104 -2.22 -13.23 -9.92
CA TYR A 104 -2.13 -14.32 -8.93
C TYR A 104 -1.46 -13.83 -7.66
N ILE A 105 -1.96 -14.30 -6.52
CA ILE A 105 -1.40 -14.04 -5.19
C ILE A 105 -1.13 -15.40 -4.53
N LYS A 106 0.13 -15.57 -4.09
CA LYS A 106 0.54 -16.82 -3.44
C LYS A 106 0.79 -16.65 -1.96
#